data_6e05c3b16ed2a7f012dbd5709a217e55
#
_entry.id   6e05c3b16ed2a7f012dbd5709a217e55
#
_cell.length_a   1.000
_cell.length_b   1.000
_cell.length_c   1.000
_cell.angle_alpha   90.00
_cell.angle_beta   90.00
_cell.angle_gamma   90.00
#
_symmetry.space_group_name_H-M   'P 1'
#
loop_
_entity.id
_entity.type
_entity.pdbx_description
1 polymer ?
#
loop_
_entity_poly.entity_id
_entity_poly.type
_entity_poly.pdbx_seq_one_letter_code
_entity_poly.pdbx_strand_id
1 'polypeptide(L)'
;MYKEKAERIIKYANILSKKFKANEKTEEEKIIESLKEAHKEWENKEKYFQSVTEPDLIDHAIYELEASKIKYIYLLKKAKEIDIE
;
A
#
# COMPACT_ATOMS: atom_id res chain seq x y z
N MET A 1 -3.69 -8.39 13.98
CA MET A 1 -4.42 -8.05 12.75
C MET A 1 -3.50 -7.65 11.61
N TYR A 2 -2.75 -6.59 11.76
CA TYR A 2 -1.83 -6.18 10.71
C TYR A 2 -0.69 -7.16 10.50
N LYS A 3 -0.19 -7.75 11.59
CA LYS A 3 0.89 -8.73 11.54
C LYS A 3 0.52 -9.96 10.75
N GLU A 4 -0.67 -10.50 10.99
CA GLU A 4 -1.15 -11.70 10.31
C GLU A 4 -1.34 -11.46 8.82
N LYS A 5 -1.87 -10.29 8.46
CA LYS A 5 -2.07 -9.92 7.08
C LYS A 5 -0.73 -9.76 6.35
N ALA A 6 0.23 -9.10 7.01
CA ALA A 6 1.56 -8.92 6.45
C ALA A 6 2.27 -10.26 6.26
N GLU A 7 2.15 -11.16 7.23
CA GLU A 7 2.75 -12.49 7.14
C GLU A 7 2.16 -13.30 5.99
N ARG A 8 0.86 -13.23 5.80
CA ARG A 8 0.20 -13.91 4.67
C ARG A 8 0.65 -13.36 3.34
N ILE A 9 0.77 -12.07 3.23
CA ILE A 9 1.21 -11.43 2.00
C ILE A 9 2.65 -11.82 1.69
N ILE A 10 3.52 -11.81 2.70
CA ILE A 10 4.91 -12.20 2.57
C ILE A 10 5.02 -13.67 2.16
N LYS A 11 4.27 -14.55 2.81
CA LYS A 11 4.24 -15.97 2.47
C LYS A 11 3.79 -16.19 1.03
N TYR A 12 2.72 -15.53 0.65
CA TYR A 12 2.17 -15.64 -0.70
C TYR A 12 3.17 -15.16 -1.74
N ALA A 13 3.80 -14.03 -1.47
CA ALA A 13 4.81 -13.47 -2.36
C ALA A 13 6.01 -14.40 -2.49
N ASN A 14 6.44 -15.02 -1.39
CA ASN A 14 7.55 -15.97 -1.42
C ASN A 14 7.20 -17.23 -2.23
N ILE A 15 5.99 -17.72 -2.09
CA ILE A 15 5.55 -18.89 -2.87
C ILE A 15 5.52 -18.56 -4.35
N LEU A 16 5.02 -17.39 -4.71
CA LEU A 16 4.98 -16.94 -6.09
C LEU A 16 6.40 -16.75 -6.66
N SER A 17 7.28 -16.16 -5.87
CA SER A 17 8.67 -15.97 -6.27
C SER A 17 9.37 -17.29 -6.58
N LYS A 18 9.15 -18.29 -5.73
CA LYS A 18 9.74 -19.61 -5.93
C LYS A 18 9.17 -20.30 -7.16
N LYS A 19 7.90 -20.13 -7.41
CA LYS A 19 7.19 -20.78 -8.50
C LYS A 19 7.52 -20.14 -9.85
N PHE A 20 7.75 -18.83 -9.87
CA PHE A 20 7.95 -18.06 -11.09
C PHE A 20 9.30 -17.35 -11.07
N LYS A 21 10.34 -18.10 -10.78
CA LYS A 21 11.70 -17.57 -10.69
C LYS A 21 12.14 -16.82 -11.95
N ALA A 22 11.69 -17.29 -13.10
CA ALA A 22 12.01 -16.67 -14.37
C ALA A 22 11.28 -15.33 -14.59
N ASN A 23 10.24 -15.09 -13.80
CA ASN A 23 9.41 -13.89 -13.91
C ASN A 23 9.52 -13.00 -12.67
N GLU A 24 10.67 -13.04 -12.03
CA GLU A 24 10.92 -12.18 -10.87
C GLU A 24 10.78 -10.73 -11.28
N LYS A 25 10.02 -10.00 -10.47
CA LYS A 25 9.81 -8.58 -10.70
C LYS A 25 11.05 -7.78 -10.36
N THR A 26 11.35 -6.80 -11.17
CA THR A 26 12.41 -5.86 -10.89
C THR A 26 12.02 -4.99 -9.69
N GLU A 27 13.01 -4.30 -9.11
CA GLU A 27 12.75 -3.34 -8.04
C GLU A 27 11.78 -2.27 -8.50
N GLU A 28 11.90 -1.84 -9.74
CA GLU A 28 11.02 -0.85 -10.34
C GLU A 28 9.57 -1.35 -10.38
N GLU A 29 9.37 -2.58 -10.81
CA GLU A 29 8.04 -3.18 -10.86
C GLU A 29 7.43 -3.32 -9.48
N LYS A 30 8.24 -3.68 -8.48
CA LYS A 30 7.79 -3.80 -7.09
C LYS A 30 7.33 -2.45 -6.55
N ILE A 31 8.06 -1.40 -6.85
CA ILE A 31 7.71 -0.05 -6.40
C ILE A 31 6.41 0.40 -7.05
N ILE A 32 6.25 0.15 -8.34
CA ILE A 32 5.02 0.50 -9.05
C ILE A 32 3.82 -0.24 -8.47
N GLU A 33 3.99 -1.53 -8.16
CA GLU A 33 2.92 -2.30 -7.54
C GLU A 33 2.56 -1.75 -6.16
N SER A 34 3.58 -1.46 -5.35
CA SER A 34 3.34 -0.88 -4.03
C SER A 34 2.65 0.46 -4.11
N LEU A 35 3.00 1.26 -5.12
CA LEU A 35 2.37 2.55 -5.36
C LEU A 35 0.88 2.39 -5.69
N LYS A 36 0.55 1.43 -6.55
CA LYS A 36 -0.84 1.15 -6.91
C LYS A 36 -1.65 0.70 -5.70
N GLU A 37 -1.06 -0.17 -4.88
CA GLU A 37 -1.71 -0.64 -3.67
C GLU A 37 -1.91 0.49 -2.66
N ALA A 38 -0.92 1.35 -2.50
CA ALA A 38 -1.02 2.49 -1.61
C ALA A 38 -2.07 3.49 -2.08
N HIS A 39 -2.19 3.68 -3.38
CA HIS A 39 -3.22 4.54 -3.95
C HIS A 39 -4.62 4.00 -3.66
N LYS A 40 -4.79 2.71 -3.83
CA LYS A 40 -6.07 2.05 -3.54
C LYS A 40 -6.41 2.12 -2.07
N GLU A 41 -5.41 1.93 -1.22
CA GLU A 41 -5.58 2.05 0.23
C GLU A 41 -6.04 3.46 0.61
N TRP A 42 -5.40 4.47 0.03
CA TRP A 42 -5.78 5.86 0.27
C TRP A 42 -7.24 6.11 -0.16
N GLU A 43 -7.64 5.64 -1.33
CA GLU A 43 -9.03 5.76 -1.78
C GLU A 43 -10.00 5.10 -0.81
N ASN A 44 -9.66 3.92 -0.31
CA ASN A 44 -10.48 3.20 0.66
C ASN A 44 -10.60 3.97 1.98
N LYS A 45 -9.51 4.58 2.42
CA LYS A 45 -9.53 5.37 3.66
C LYS A 45 -10.35 6.65 3.48
N GLU A 46 -10.33 7.24 2.30
CA GLU A 46 -11.18 8.37 1.97
C GLU A 46 -12.66 8.00 2.06
N LYS A 47 -13.02 6.86 1.49
CA LYS A 47 -14.39 6.37 1.56
C LYS A 47 -14.82 6.10 3.00
N TYR A 48 -13.93 5.51 3.77
CA TYR A 48 -14.20 5.24 5.18
C TYR A 48 -14.44 6.56 5.93
N PHE A 49 -13.58 7.54 5.71
CA PHE A 49 -13.74 8.85 6.35
C PHE A 49 -15.07 9.51 5.99
N GLN A 50 -15.48 9.41 4.74
CA GLN A 50 -16.74 9.99 4.28
C GLN A 50 -17.97 9.29 4.86
N SER A 51 -17.86 8.01 5.18
CA SER A 51 -18.99 7.21 5.65
C SER A 51 -19.11 7.16 7.17
N VAL A 52 -18.07 7.52 7.88
CA VAL A 52 -18.05 7.42 9.34
C VAL A 52 -18.87 8.55 9.97
N THR A 53 -19.72 8.17 10.93
CA THR A 53 -20.60 9.14 11.58
C THR A 53 -20.37 9.25 13.09
N GLU A 54 -19.78 8.23 13.70
CA GLU A 54 -19.52 8.23 15.13
C GLU A 54 -18.34 9.12 15.47
N PRO A 55 -18.49 10.05 16.43
CA PRO A 55 -17.41 10.98 16.76
C PRO A 55 -16.09 10.32 17.12
N ASP A 56 -16.15 9.22 17.86
CA ASP A 56 -14.93 8.50 18.26
C ASP A 56 -14.20 7.90 17.08
N LEU A 57 -14.93 7.54 16.03
CA LEU A 57 -14.34 6.96 14.84
C LEU A 57 -13.88 8.00 13.82
N ILE A 58 -14.34 9.22 13.94
CA ILE A 58 -13.93 10.29 13.04
C ILE A 58 -12.43 10.56 13.19
N ASP A 59 -11.92 10.63 14.41
CA ASP A 59 -10.50 10.82 14.65
C ASP A 59 -9.69 9.65 14.08
N HIS A 60 -10.17 8.45 14.30
CA HIS A 60 -9.52 7.26 13.76
C HIS A 60 -9.47 7.33 12.24
N ALA A 61 -10.57 7.71 11.60
CA ALA A 61 -10.64 7.81 10.15
C ALA A 61 -9.67 8.87 9.61
N ILE A 62 -9.52 9.98 10.32
CA ILE A 62 -8.59 11.05 9.93
C ILE A 62 -7.15 10.54 9.99
N TYR A 63 -6.78 9.85 11.07
CA TYR A 63 -5.42 9.31 11.21
C TYR A 63 -5.12 8.26 10.14
N GLU A 64 -6.10 7.40 9.86
CA GLU A 64 -5.98 6.39 8.82
C GLU A 64 -5.78 7.02 7.45
N LEU A 65 -6.56 8.05 7.15
CA LEU A 65 -6.47 8.76 5.89
C LEU A 65 -5.11 9.44 5.73
N GLU A 66 -4.66 10.15 6.77
CA GLU A 66 -3.36 10.82 6.74
C GLU A 66 -2.21 9.83 6.60
N ALA A 67 -2.26 8.73 7.32
CA ALA A 67 -1.22 7.70 7.25
C ALA A 67 -1.13 7.11 5.84
N SER A 68 -2.26 6.81 5.22
CA SER A 68 -2.28 6.25 3.88
C SER A 68 -1.80 7.25 2.83
N LYS A 69 -2.11 8.53 3.01
CA LYS A 69 -1.63 9.60 2.15
C LYS A 69 -0.12 9.74 2.21
N ILE A 70 0.43 9.75 3.41
CA ILE A 70 1.87 9.87 3.63
C ILE A 70 2.61 8.70 2.98
N LYS A 71 2.09 7.50 3.14
CA LYS A 71 2.66 6.30 2.53
C LYS A 71 2.63 6.40 1.00
N TYR A 72 1.52 6.84 0.43
CA TYR A 72 1.40 7.03 -1.01
C TYR A 72 2.42 8.04 -1.53
N ILE A 73 2.55 9.17 -0.86
CA ILE A 73 3.49 10.22 -1.27
C ILE A 73 4.93 9.70 -1.22
N TYR A 74 5.26 8.95 -0.18
CA TYR A 74 6.59 8.34 -0.05
C TYR A 74 6.89 7.44 -1.25
N LEU A 75 5.95 6.55 -1.57
CA LEU A 75 6.12 5.62 -2.69
C LEU A 75 6.14 6.34 -4.04
N LEU A 76 5.37 7.41 -4.16
CA LEU A 76 5.38 8.22 -5.37
C LEU A 76 6.74 8.86 -5.60
N LYS A 77 7.37 9.37 -4.55
CA LYS A 77 8.71 9.91 -4.63
C LYS A 77 9.72 8.87 -5.04
N LYS A 78 9.59 7.66 -4.49
CA LYS A 78 10.46 6.54 -4.86
C LYS A 78 10.31 6.17 -6.32
N ALA A 79 9.08 6.12 -6.81
CA ALA A 79 8.81 5.82 -8.21
C ALA A 79 9.39 6.87 -9.14
N LYS A 80 9.30 8.13 -8.77
CA LYS A 80 9.86 9.22 -9.55
C LYS A 80 11.39 9.18 -9.62
N GLU A 81 12.04 8.79 -8.54
CA GLU A 81 13.49 8.64 -8.52
C GLU A 81 13.96 7.61 -9.54
N ILE A 82 13.20 6.54 -9.71
CA ILE A 82 13.53 5.50 -10.66
C ILE A 82 13.25 5.94 -12.08
N ASP A 83 12.18 6.67 -12.28
CA ASP A 83 11.69 7.07 -13.60
C ASP A 83 12.53 8.13 -14.27
N ILE A 84 13.34 8.84 -13.51
CA ILE A 84 14.17 9.93 -14.03
C ILE A 84 15.32 9.42 -14.90
N GLU A 85 15.58 8.14 -14.84
CA GLU A 85 16.56 7.53 -15.73
C GLU A 85 15.98 7.22 -17.10
#